data_4757a3342a0a69da6a028cef10a9291b
#
_entry.id   4757a3342a0a69da6a028cef10a9291b
#
_cell.length_a   1.000
_cell.length_b   1.000
_cell.length_c   1.000
_cell.angle_alpha   90.00
_cell.angle_beta   90.00
_cell.angle_gamma   90.00
#
_symmetry.space_group_name_H-M   'P 1'
#
loop_
_entity.id
_entity.type
_entity.pdbx_description
1 polymer ?
#
loop_
_entity_poly.entity_id
_entity_poly.type
_entity_poly.pdbx_seq_one_letter_code
_entity_poly.pdbx_strand_id
1 'polypeptide(L)'
;MKQYHANDKIGQLKLAIELNLIPGLPPIQNIDYKLIVIDPPWQYHLRETDVSHRGRCPYPSMSDEQILSLPIGSIAHTDSYLLLWVTNNHLPLGFSCLNYWGFEYRSIFTWVKTTKAS
;
A
#
# COMPACT_ATOMS: atom_id res chain seq x y z
N MET A 1 5.87 -16.25 10.50
CA MET A 1 7.14 -15.52 10.45
C MET A 1 7.21 -14.72 9.16
N LYS A 2 7.54 -13.48 9.28
CA LYS A 2 7.64 -12.59 8.12
C LYS A 2 8.93 -12.90 7.38
N GLN A 3 8.81 -13.33 6.13
CA GLN A 3 9.97 -13.51 5.29
C GLN A 3 10.08 -12.31 4.36
N TYR A 4 11.15 -11.57 4.53
CA TYR A 4 11.51 -10.58 3.54
C TYR A 4 12.34 -11.30 2.50
N HIS A 5 11.92 -11.20 1.25
CA HIS A 5 12.84 -11.53 0.21
C HIS A 5 14.06 -10.64 0.38
N ALA A 6 15.23 -11.22 0.32
CA ALA A 6 16.49 -10.49 0.30
C ALA A 6 16.58 -9.63 -0.97
N ASN A 7 15.48 -8.99 -1.31
CA ASN A 7 15.39 -8.10 -2.45
C ASN A 7 15.79 -6.72 -1.98
N ASP A 8 16.86 -6.23 -2.53
CA ASP A 8 17.46 -4.95 -2.23
C ASP A 8 16.47 -3.77 -2.27
N LYS A 9 15.38 -3.91 -3.00
CA LYS A 9 14.35 -2.84 -3.11
C LYS A 9 13.70 -2.53 -1.77
N ILE A 10 13.34 -3.54 -0.97
CA ILE A 10 12.76 -3.29 0.36
C ILE A 10 13.81 -2.67 1.28
N GLY A 11 15.03 -3.18 1.23
CA GLY A 11 16.12 -2.63 2.03
C GLY A 11 16.43 -1.20 1.67
N GLN A 12 16.43 -0.85 0.38
CA GLN A 12 16.66 0.52 -0.09
C GLN A 12 15.53 1.46 0.34
N LEU A 13 14.28 1.04 0.22
CA LEU A 13 13.16 1.86 0.64
C LEU A 13 13.14 2.05 2.16
N LYS A 14 13.41 0.98 2.90
CA LYS A 14 13.55 1.05 4.35
C LYS A 14 14.64 2.04 4.75
N LEU A 15 15.79 1.96 4.11
CA LEU A 15 16.88 2.90 4.36
C LEU A 15 16.48 4.33 4.02
N ALA A 16 15.79 4.54 2.91
CA ALA A 16 15.32 5.86 2.52
C ALA A 16 14.34 6.44 3.55
N ILE A 17 13.49 5.62 4.14
CA ILE A 17 12.58 6.04 5.21
C ILE A 17 13.37 6.36 6.48
N GLU A 18 14.30 5.50 6.88
CA GLU A 18 15.16 5.70 8.06
C GLU A 18 16.01 6.98 7.96
N LEU A 19 16.50 7.28 6.76
CA LEU A 19 17.27 8.48 6.48
C LEU A 19 16.39 9.71 6.22
N ASN A 20 15.06 9.55 6.33
CA ASN A 20 14.10 10.63 6.12
C ASN A 20 14.18 11.23 4.71
N LEU A 21 14.51 10.40 3.72
CA LEU A 21 14.65 10.83 2.33
C LEU A 21 13.32 10.87 1.58
N ILE A 22 12.26 10.28 2.17
CA ILE A 22 10.92 10.27 1.61
C ILE A 22 10.08 11.26 2.39
N PRO A 23 9.66 12.36 1.75
CA PRO A 23 8.86 13.38 2.45
C PRO A 23 7.53 12.81 2.94
N GLY A 24 7.13 13.19 4.14
CA GLY A 24 5.83 12.82 4.72
C GLY A 24 5.78 11.46 5.38
N LEU A 25 6.85 10.67 5.31
CA LEU A 25 6.92 9.41 6.04
C LEU A 25 7.75 9.58 7.31
N PRO A 26 7.23 9.11 8.46
CA PRO A 26 8.01 9.16 9.70
C PRO A 26 9.20 8.21 9.61
N PRO A 27 10.31 8.51 10.30
CA PRO A 27 11.42 7.56 10.36
C PRO A 27 10.97 6.26 11.02
N ILE A 28 11.47 5.13 10.51
CA ILE A 28 11.21 3.84 11.11
C ILE A 28 12.00 3.78 12.41
N GLN A 29 11.26 3.84 13.50
CA GLN A 29 11.78 3.52 14.82
C GLN A 29 11.47 2.06 15.13
N ASN A 30 11.97 1.54 16.24
CA ASN A 30 11.63 0.19 16.72
C ASN A 30 10.18 0.15 17.22
N ILE A 31 9.25 0.39 16.31
CA ILE A 31 7.83 0.46 16.60
C ILE A 31 7.17 -0.79 16.01
N ASP A 32 6.44 -1.51 16.86
CA ASP A 32 5.62 -2.65 16.49
C ASP A 32 4.15 -2.24 16.54
N TYR A 33 3.59 -1.92 15.41
CA TYR A 33 2.17 -1.56 15.33
C TYR A 33 1.31 -2.81 15.33
N LYS A 34 0.28 -2.81 16.16
CA LYS A 34 -0.71 -3.88 16.21
C LYS A 34 -1.85 -3.68 15.22
N LEU A 35 -2.05 -2.46 14.76
CA LEU A 35 -3.01 -2.13 13.72
C LEU A 35 -2.36 -1.16 12.74
N ILE A 36 -2.39 -1.54 11.48
CA ILE A 36 -1.91 -0.71 10.39
C ILE A 36 -3.05 -0.50 9.41
N VAL A 37 -3.33 0.74 9.09
CA VAL A 37 -4.28 1.11 8.05
C VAL A 37 -3.48 1.82 6.96
N ILE A 38 -3.57 1.31 5.74
CA ILE A 38 -2.80 1.86 4.63
C ILE A 38 -3.68 2.05 3.40
N ASP A 39 -3.52 3.20 2.78
CA ASP A 39 -4.16 3.57 1.53
C ASP A 39 -3.08 3.97 0.52
N PRO A 40 -2.50 3.02 -0.19
CA PRO A 40 -1.42 3.32 -1.12
C PRO A 40 -1.91 4.15 -2.30
N PRO A 41 -1.06 5.03 -2.85
CA PRO A 41 -1.39 5.79 -4.05
C PRO A 41 -1.26 4.89 -5.28
N TRP A 42 -2.25 4.03 -5.50
CA TRP A 42 -2.28 3.09 -6.60
C TRP A 42 -2.12 3.79 -7.94
N GLN A 43 -1.40 3.14 -8.85
CA GLN A 43 -1.23 3.65 -10.20
C GLN A 43 -2.46 3.31 -11.05
N TYR A 44 -3.07 4.35 -11.63
CA TYR A 44 -4.19 4.18 -12.54
C TYR A 44 -3.69 4.20 -13.97
N HIS A 45 -4.03 3.15 -14.72
CA HIS A 45 -3.80 3.12 -16.15
C HIS A 45 -5.00 3.74 -16.84
N LEU A 46 -4.78 4.91 -17.43
CA LEU A 46 -5.80 5.58 -18.22
C LEU A 46 -6.03 4.81 -19.51
N ARG A 47 -7.29 4.58 -19.85
CA ARG A 47 -7.64 4.10 -21.18
C ARG A 47 -7.37 5.22 -22.17
N GLU A 48 -6.85 4.87 -23.37
CA GLU A 48 -6.60 5.83 -24.44
C GLU A 48 -7.87 6.62 -24.82
N THR A 49 -9.04 6.09 -24.50
CA THR A 49 -10.33 6.72 -24.76
C THR A 49 -10.75 7.74 -23.69
N ASP A 50 -10.04 7.80 -22.58
CA ASP A 50 -10.35 8.75 -21.51
C ASP A 50 -9.77 10.12 -21.87
N VAL A 51 -10.46 10.81 -22.79
CA VAL A 51 -10.08 12.14 -23.25
C VAL A 51 -10.32 13.21 -22.18
N SER A 52 -11.07 12.88 -21.13
CA SER A 52 -11.38 13.83 -20.10
C SER A 52 -10.27 13.90 -19.05
N HIS A 53 -9.93 15.11 -18.66
CA HIS A 53 -9.03 15.40 -17.55
C HIS A 53 -9.43 14.70 -16.24
N ARG A 54 -10.61 14.12 -16.17
CA ARG A 54 -11.08 13.31 -15.04
C ARG A 54 -10.27 12.02 -14.85
N GLY A 55 -9.54 11.60 -15.88
CA GLY A 55 -8.65 10.45 -15.78
C GLY A 55 -7.29 10.78 -15.20
N ARG A 56 -6.99 12.03 -14.90
CA ARG A 56 -5.72 12.37 -14.24
C ARG A 56 -5.80 12.02 -12.77
N CYS A 57 -4.84 11.22 -12.33
CA CYS A 57 -4.67 10.96 -10.91
C CYS A 57 -4.37 12.30 -10.20
N PRO A 58 -5.19 12.73 -9.22
CA PRO A 58 -5.01 14.04 -8.57
C PRO A 58 -3.79 14.10 -7.66
N TYR A 59 -3.07 13.02 -7.48
CA TYR A 59 -1.88 12.91 -6.66
C TYR A 59 -0.83 12.04 -7.36
N PRO A 60 0.45 12.21 -7.02
CA PRO A 60 1.49 11.33 -7.55
C PRO A 60 1.21 9.87 -7.16
N SER A 61 1.22 9.00 -8.15
CA SER A 61 1.04 7.57 -7.92
C SER A 61 2.40 6.89 -7.73
N MET A 62 2.37 5.76 -7.04
CA MET A 62 3.51 4.86 -6.93
C MET A 62 3.33 3.70 -7.90
N SER A 63 4.43 3.19 -8.44
CA SER A 63 4.37 1.97 -9.23
C SER A 63 4.02 0.76 -8.36
N ASP A 64 3.55 -0.30 -8.98
CA ASP A 64 3.23 -1.55 -8.28
C ASP A 64 4.42 -2.06 -7.47
N GLU A 65 5.61 -1.99 -8.06
CA GLU A 65 6.85 -2.42 -7.40
C GLU A 65 7.18 -1.55 -6.18
N GLN A 66 6.98 -0.26 -6.29
CA GLN A 66 7.21 0.66 -5.18
C GLN A 66 6.26 0.38 -4.03
N ILE A 67 4.99 0.13 -4.33
CA ILE A 67 3.99 -0.21 -3.31
C ILE A 67 4.34 -1.53 -2.63
N LEU A 68 4.65 -2.57 -3.41
CA LEU A 68 5.08 -3.86 -2.86
C LEU A 68 6.31 -3.72 -1.97
N SER A 69 7.20 -2.82 -2.32
CA SER A 69 8.45 -2.59 -1.60
C SER A 69 8.31 -1.79 -0.31
N LEU A 70 7.12 -1.28 -0.01
CA LEU A 70 6.89 -0.60 1.26
C LEU A 70 7.20 -1.55 2.44
N PRO A 71 7.93 -1.10 3.46
CA PRO A 71 8.39 -1.97 4.53
C PRO A 71 7.31 -2.19 5.60
N ILE A 72 6.10 -2.52 5.18
CA ILE A 72 4.94 -2.66 6.08
C ILE A 72 5.18 -3.78 7.09
N GLY A 73 5.72 -4.89 6.64
CA GLY A 73 5.99 -6.01 7.54
C GLY A 73 7.02 -5.70 8.63
N SER A 74 7.94 -4.75 8.38
CA SER A 74 8.98 -4.42 9.35
C SER A 74 8.48 -3.56 10.51
N ILE A 75 7.35 -2.86 10.32
CA ILE A 75 6.74 -2.03 11.36
C ILE A 75 5.57 -2.72 12.05
N ALA A 76 5.22 -3.92 11.62
CA ALA A 76 4.08 -4.65 12.15
C ALA A 76 4.51 -5.59 13.29
N HIS A 77 3.74 -5.55 14.36
CA HIS A 77 3.88 -6.55 15.41
C HIS A 77 3.58 -7.94 14.87
N THR A 78 4.15 -8.98 15.47
CA THR A 78 3.88 -10.38 15.08
C THR A 78 2.40 -10.74 15.18
N ASP A 79 1.68 -10.11 16.11
CA ASP A 79 0.24 -10.26 16.29
C ASP A 79 -0.43 -8.94 15.94
N SER A 80 -0.60 -8.69 14.66
CA SER A 80 -1.10 -7.41 14.15
C SER A 80 -2.15 -7.59 13.06
N TYR A 81 -2.94 -6.56 12.86
CA TYR A 81 -3.93 -6.47 11.80
C TYR A 81 -3.52 -5.42 10.78
N LEU A 82 -3.78 -5.72 9.52
CA LEU A 82 -3.58 -4.78 8.42
C LEU A 82 -4.90 -4.58 7.69
N LEU A 83 -5.29 -3.32 7.56
CA LEU A 83 -6.41 -2.90 6.73
C LEU A 83 -5.85 -2.17 5.51
N LEU A 84 -6.04 -2.76 4.36
CA LEU A 84 -5.52 -2.24 3.10
C LEU A 84 -6.69 -1.72 2.25
N TRP A 85 -6.69 -0.41 1.98
CA TRP A 85 -7.60 0.16 1.01
C TRP A 85 -7.17 -0.19 -0.40
N VAL A 86 -8.11 -0.72 -1.18
CA VAL A 86 -7.84 -1.14 -2.55
C VAL A 86 -9.09 -0.95 -3.41
N THR A 87 -8.88 -0.49 -4.64
CA THR A 87 -9.96 -0.45 -5.62
C THR A 87 -10.12 -1.82 -6.28
N ASN A 88 -11.27 -2.08 -6.88
CA ASN A 88 -11.54 -3.35 -7.56
C ASN A 88 -10.47 -3.68 -8.60
N ASN A 89 -10.01 -2.67 -9.34
CA ASN A 89 -9.00 -2.85 -10.39
C ASN A 89 -7.65 -3.30 -9.85
N HIS A 90 -7.35 -2.94 -8.61
CA HIS A 90 -6.07 -3.24 -7.97
C HIS A 90 -6.17 -4.40 -6.97
N LEU A 91 -7.31 -5.06 -6.91
CA LEU A 91 -7.53 -6.13 -5.93
C LEU A 91 -6.49 -7.26 -6.04
N PRO A 92 -6.15 -7.77 -7.23
CA PRO A 92 -5.11 -8.78 -7.34
C PRO A 92 -3.76 -8.31 -6.80
N LEU A 93 -3.39 -7.06 -7.08
CA LEU A 93 -2.16 -6.46 -6.54
C LEU A 93 -2.24 -6.32 -5.02
N GLY A 94 -3.41 -5.96 -4.50
CA GLY A 94 -3.64 -5.90 -3.05
C GLY A 94 -3.36 -7.22 -2.37
N PHE A 95 -3.83 -8.33 -2.92
CA PHE A 95 -3.53 -9.65 -2.39
C PHE A 95 -2.02 -9.96 -2.43
N SER A 96 -1.35 -9.57 -3.51
CA SER A 96 0.09 -9.72 -3.62
C SER A 96 0.82 -8.92 -2.54
N CYS A 97 0.35 -7.71 -2.25
CA CYS A 97 0.89 -6.88 -1.17
C CYS A 97 0.75 -7.57 0.19
N LEU A 98 -0.44 -8.07 0.50
CA LEU A 98 -0.66 -8.77 1.77
C LEU A 98 0.34 -9.92 1.94
N ASN A 99 0.46 -10.74 0.91
CA ASN A 99 1.37 -11.88 0.94
C ASN A 99 2.84 -11.44 1.08
N TYR A 100 3.22 -10.44 0.31
CA TYR A 100 4.59 -9.93 0.30
C TYR A 100 4.99 -9.30 1.64
N TRP A 101 4.03 -8.59 2.28
CA TRP A 101 4.26 -7.97 3.58
C TRP A 101 4.13 -8.95 4.75
N GLY A 102 3.82 -10.23 4.47
CA GLY A 102 3.75 -11.28 5.48
C GLY A 102 2.42 -11.37 6.22
N PHE A 103 1.34 -10.86 5.62
CA PHE A 103 0.01 -10.96 6.19
C PHE A 103 -0.82 -12.05 5.52
N GLU A 104 -1.67 -12.67 6.30
CA GLU A 104 -2.62 -13.64 5.82
C GLU A 104 -3.97 -12.95 5.57
N TYR A 105 -4.50 -13.14 4.38
CA TYR A 105 -5.83 -12.63 4.03
C TYR A 105 -6.91 -13.27 4.90
N ARG A 106 -7.80 -12.45 5.43
CA ARG A 106 -8.91 -12.91 6.27
C ARG A 106 -10.26 -12.54 5.70
N SER A 107 -10.47 -11.29 5.36
CA SER A 107 -11.78 -10.81 4.96
C SER A 107 -11.69 -9.53 4.14
N ILE A 108 -12.72 -9.28 3.35
CA ILE A 108 -12.91 -8.03 2.62
C ILE A 108 -14.07 -7.27 3.26
N PHE A 109 -13.82 -5.98 3.51
CA PHE A 109 -14.87 -5.02 3.83
C PHE A 109 -15.07 -4.13 2.61
N THR A 110 -16.31 -4.01 2.17
CA THR A 110 -16.62 -3.21 0.99
C THR A 110 -17.18 -1.85 1.39
N TRP A 111 -16.50 -0.80 0.96
CA TRP A 111 -16.99 0.56 1.09
C TRP A 111 -17.83 0.89 -0.14
N VAL A 112 -19.11 1.09 0.07
CA VAL A 112 -20.05 1.43 -1.01
C VAL A 112 -20.35 2.92 -0.92
N LYS A 113 -19.96 3.65 -1.96
CA LYS A 113 -20.37 5.05 -2.09
C LYS A 113 -21.81 5.10 -2.59
N THR A 114 -22.66 5.77 -1.85
CA THR A 114 -24.04 6.01 -2.27
C THR A 114 -24.20 7.48 -2.59
N THR A 115 -24.90 7.76 -3.68
CA THR A 115 -25.37 9.11 -3.92
C THR A 115 -26.61 9.32 -3.06
N LYS A 116 -26.72 10.53 -2.47
CA LYS A 116 -27.89 10.87 -1.69
C LYS A 116 -29.11 10.75 -2.59
N ALA A 117 -29.99 9.80 -2.28
CA ALA A 117 -31.25 9.67 -2.99
C ALA A 117 -32.05 10.94 -2.78
N SER A 118 -32.37 11.59 -3.88
CA SER A 118 -33.29 12.73 -3.85
C SER A 118 -34.71 12.22 -3.63
#